data_d09b7a9d87a504df1a0446c107e64dc7
#
_entry.id   d09b7a9d87a504df1a0446c107e64dc7
#
_cell.length_a   1.000
_cell.length_b   1.000
_cell.length_c   1.000
_cell.angle_alpha   90.00
_cell.angle_beta   90.00
_cell.angle_gamma   90.00
#
_symmetry.space_group_name_H-M   'P 1'
#
loop_
_entity.id
_entity.type
_entity.pdbx_description
1 polymer ?
#
loop_
_entity_poly.entity_id
_entity_poly.type
_entity_poly.pdbx_seq_one_letter_code
_entity_poly.pdbx_strand_id
1 'polypeptide(L)'
;MNKVILCGNLVKDMDVKVIKGKTKKADDVIVGRFTLAVNEGYGDNKKATFIPVTIFNKTVENLEEYLIKGTKVNVVGRLDINNIETEDGYKTYVSVVSNEIQLLKVAETDEKSYKKGGRK
;
A
#
# COMPACT_ATOMS: atom_id res chain seq x y z
N MET A 1 -13.19 10.59 -14.75
CA MET A 1 -12.78 10.58 -13.34
C MET A 1 -12.35 9.18 -12.95
N ASN A 2 -11.19 9.05 -12.34
CA ASN A 2 -10.69 7.76 -11.87
C ASN A 2 -10.30 7.90 -10.40
N LYS A 3 -11.17 7.46 -9.53
CA LYS A 3 -10.96 7.61 -8.10
C LYS A 3 -11.43 6.38 -7.35
N VAL A 4 -10.57 5.85 -6.50
CA VAL A 4 -10.86 4.66 -5.69
C VAL A 4 -10.66 5.04 -4.23
N ILE A 5 -11.61 4.67 -3.40
CA ILE A 5 -11.56 4.90 -1.96
C ILE A 5 -11.75 3.57 -1.26
N LEU A 6 -10.76 3.18 -0.45
CA LEU A 6 -10.77 1.87 0.20
C LEU A 6 -10.44 2.02 1.68
N CYS A 7 -11.03 1.14 2.48
CA CYS A 7 -10.70 1.04 3.89
C CYS A 7 -10.38 -0.42 4.18
N GLY A 8 -9.23 -0.68 4.77
CA GLY A 8 -8.85 -2.05 5.07
C GLY A 8 -7.57 -2.13 5.87
N ASN A 9 -7.06 -3.35 5.98
CA ASN A 9 -5.87 -3.63 6.76
C ASN A 9 -4.77 -4.19 5.88
N LEU A 10 -3.52 -3.85 6.20
CA LEU A 10 -2.38 -4.42 5.48
C LEU A 10 -2.24 -5.90 5.82
N VAL A 11 -2.02 -6.74 4.81
CA VAL A 11 -1.83 -8.18 5.01
C VAL A 11 -0.38 -8.52 5.34
N LYS A 12 0.54 -7.64 4.98
CA LYS A 12 1.98 -7.77 5.24
C LYS A 12 2.58 -6.38 5.40
N ASP A 13 3.79 -6.31 5.90
CA ASP A 13 4.53 -5.05 5.93
C ASP A 13 4.72 -4.55 4.50
N MET A 14 4.73 -3.24 4.34
CA MET A 14 4.96 -2.62 3.04
C MET A 14 6.36 -2.98 2.52
N ASP A 15 6.42 -3.33 1.24
CA ASP A 15 7.67 -3.58 0.55
C ASP A 15 8.15 -2.29 -0.10
N VAL A 16 9.39 -1.90 0.16
CA VAL A 16 9.95 -0.65 -0.36
C VAL A 16 11.12 -0.94 -1.27
N LYS A 17 11.11 -0.33 -2.44
CA LYS A 17 12.20 -0.43 -3.40
C LYS A 17 12.62 0.97 -3.85
N VAL A 18 13.91 1.13 -4.09
CA VAL A 18 14.43 2.36 -4.66
C VAL A 18 14.84 2.07 -6.10
N ILE A 19 14.25 2.81 -7.03
CA ILE A 19 14.57 2.70 -8.45
C ILE A 19 15.51 3.82 -8.80
N LYS A 20 16.72 3.47 -9.21
CA LYS A 20 17.75 4.47 -9.53
C LYS A 20 17.42 5.20 -10.82
N GLY A 21 17.67 6.50 -10.84
CA GLY A 21 17.52 7.29 -12.04
C GLY A 21 18.51 6.87 -13.09
N LYS A 22 18.09 6.92 -14.35
CA LYS A 22 18.94 6.46 -15.47
C LYS A 22 20.03 7.44 -15.83
N THR A 23 19.91 8.68 -15.43
CA THR A 23 20.91 9.71 -15.72
C THR A 23 21.21 10.47 -14.43
N LYS A 24 22.29 11.26 -14.45
CA LYS A 24 22.64 12.09 -13.30
C LYS A 24 21.56 13.11 -12.98
N LYS A 25 20.74 13.46 -13.95
CA LYS A 25 19.66 14.44 -13.77
C LYS A 25 18.35 13.79 -13.32
N ALA A 26 18.22 12.47 -13.48
CA ALA A 26 17.01 11.77 -13.07
C ALA A 26 17.13 11.37 -11.61
N ASP A 27 16.17 11.80 -10.81
CA ASP A 27 16.13 11.44 -9.39
C ASP A 27 15.74 9.98 -9.20
N ASP A 28 16.20 9.41 -8.12
CA ASP A 28 15.77 8.08 -7.72
C ASP A 28 14.30 8.14 -7.33
N VAL A 29 13.59 7.05 -7.57
CA VAL A 29 12.17 6.94 -7.21
C VAL A 29 12.03 5.88 -6.14
N ILE A 30 11.38 6.24 -5.05
CA ILE A 30 11.08 5.30 -3.97
C ILE A 30 9.67 4.78 -4.19
N VAL A 31 9.54 3.45 -4.27
CA VAL A 31 8.25 2.80 -4.51
C VAL A 31 7.89 1.93 -3.33
N GLY A 32 6.72 2.15 -2.76
CA GLY A 32 6.19 1.31 -1.70
C GLY A 32 4.98 0.54 -2.21
N ARG A 33 4.93 -0.76 -1.92
CA ARG A 33 3.82 -1.61 -2.32
C ARG A 33 3.32 -2.42 -1.14
N PHE A 34 2.02 -2.46 -0.99
CA PHE A 34 1.41 -3.32 0.01
C PHE A 34 0.06 -3.82 -0.50
N THR A 35 -0.43 -4.88 0.12
CA THR A 35 -1.73 -5.43 -0.21
C THR A 35 -2.70 -5.10 0.91
N LEU A 36 -3.83 -4.55 0.54
CA LEU A 36 -4.88 -4.15 1.46
C LEU A 36 -5.98 -5.20 1.45
N ALA A 37 -6.37 -5.68 2.62
CA ALA A 37 -7.51 -6.57 2.76
C ALA A 37 -8.72 -5.73 3.11
N VAL A 38 -9.68 -5.68 2.20
CA VAL A 38 -10.93 -4.96 2.40
C VAL A 38 -12.01 -6.00 2.71
N ASN A 39 -12.59 -5.89 3.89
CA ASN A 39 -13.62 -6.85 4.32
C ASN A 39 -14.99 -6.34 3.93
N GLU A 40 -15.76 -7.21 3.29
CA GLU A 40 -17.10 -6.91 2.84
C GLU A 40 -18.06 -8.01 3.27
N GLY A 41 -19.34 -7.65 3.40
CA GLY A 41 -20.38 -8.63 3.72
C GLY A 41 -20.73 -8.71 5.19
N TYR A 42 -21.70 -9.55 5.49
CA TYR A 42 -22.23 -9.70 6.83
C TYR A 42 -22.37 -11.19 7.22
N GLY A 43 -22.17 -11.47 8.49
CA GLY A 43 -22.38 -12.81 9.00
C GLY A 43 -21.57 -13.85 8.26
N ASP A 44 -22.27 -14.87 7.75
CA ASP A 44 -21.61 -15.98 7.05
C ASP A 44 -21.18 -15.63 5.63
N ASN A 45 -21.59 -14.46 5.14
CA ASN A 45 -21.27 -14.02 3.79
C ASN A 45 -20.09 -13.05 3.74
N LYS A 46 -19.24 -13.08 4.74
CA LYS A 46 -18.06 -12.22 4.78
C LYS A 46 -17.08 -12.61 3.67
N LYS A 47 -16.53 -11.60 3.05
CA LYS A 47 -15.56 -11.76 1.98
C LYS A 47 -14.45 -10.76 2.16
N ALA A 48 -13.22 -11.18 1.92
CA ALA A 48 -12.08 -10.28 1.89
C ALA A 48 -11.64 -10.10 0.45
N THR A 49 -11.48 -8.84 0.04
CA THR A 49 -10.95 -8.50 -1.26
C THR A 49 -9.55 -7.95 -1.05
N PHE A 50 -8.59 -8.52 -1.77
CA PHE A 50 -7.18 -8.15 -1.63
C PHE A 50 -6.78 -7.25 -2.79
N ILE A 51 -6.34 -6.04 -2.45
CA ILE A 51 -6.06 -5.01 -3.45
C ILE A 51 -4.64 -4.52 -3.30
N PRO A 52 -3.82 -4.63 -4.36
CA PRO A 52 -2.47 -4.08 -4.34
C PRO A 52 -2.51 -2.56 -4.37
N VAL A 53 -1.71 -1.93 -3.52
CA VAL A 53 -1.62 -0.46 -3.45
C VAL A 53 -0.17 -0.07 -3.65
N THR A 54 0.05 0.97 -4.46
CA THR A 54 1.39 1.49 -4.74
C THR A 54 1.44 2.95 -4.34
N ILE A 55 2.50 3.31 -3.62
CA ILE A 55 2.76 4.70 -3.25
C ILE A 55 4.20 5.06 -3.61
N PHE A 56 4.49 6.35 -3.68
CA PHE A 56 5.78 6.83 -4.17
C PHE A 56 6.39 7.91 -3.27
N ASN A 57 7.71 7.95 -3.26
CA ASN A 57 8.52 9.05 -2.72
C ASN A 57 8.11 9.54 -1.33
N LYS A 58 7.66 10.79 -1.22
CA LYS A 58 7.29 11.37 0.08
C LYS A 58 6.25 10.57 0.84
N THR A 59 5.29 10.01 0.15
CA THR A 59 4.26 9.20 0.78
C THR A 59 4.87 7.97 1.44
N VAL A 60 5.86 7.35 0.78
CA VAL A 60 6.58 6.21 1.34
C VAL A 60 7.37 6.66 2.57
N GLU A 61 8.14 7.74 2.44
CA GLU A 61 8.98 8.22 3.54
C GLU A 61 8.17 8.56 4.79
N ASN A 62 7.01 9.18 4.59
CA ASN A 62 6.18 9.61 5.72
C ASN A 62 5.49 8.44 6.42
N LEU A 63 5.24 7.35 5.71
CA LEU A 63 4.39 6.28 6.22
C LEU A 63 5.11 4.95 6.42
N GLU A 64 6.34 4.84 5.97
CA GLU A 64 7.06 3.55 5.97
C GLU A 64 7.02 2.83 7.32
N GLU A 65 7.27 3.52 8.41
CA GLU A 65 7.32 2.86 9.71
C GLU A 65 5.94 2.44 10.23
N TYR A 66 4.87 2.97 9.66
CA TYR A 66 3.52 2.69 10.11
C TYR A 66 2.78 1.66 9.25
N LEU A 67 3.23 1.47 8.01
CA LEU A 67 2.56 0.55 7.08
C LEU A 67 3.10 -0.85 7.26
N ILE A 68 2.71 -1.46 8.36
CA ILE A 68 3.09 -2.81 8.74
C ILE A 68 1.85 -3.70 8.76
N LYS A 69 2.08 -5.01 8.80
CA LYS A 69 1.01 -6.00 8.82
C LYS A 69 -0.03 -5.67 9.90
N GLY A 70 -1.28 -5.61 9.51
CA GLY A 70 -2.39 -5.37 10.43
C GLY A 70 -2.80 -3.92 10.59
N THR A 71 -2.01 -2.98 10.09
CA THR A 71 -2.35 -1.56 10.18
C THR A 71 -3.61 -1.27 9.36
N LYS A 72 -4.53 -0.52 9.94
CA LYS A 72 -5.78 -0.15 9.29
C LYS A 72 -5.67 1.24 8.70
N VAL A 73 -6.03 1.37 7.43
CA VAL A 73 -5.90 2.63 6.70
C VAL A 73 -7.10 2.89 5.81
N ASN A 74 -7.29 4.18 5.49
CA ASN A 74 -8.11 4.60 4.37
C ASN A 74 -7.15 4.96 3.24
N VAL A 75 -7.44 4.47 2.05
CA VAL A 75 -6.62 4.74 0.87
C VAL A 75 -7.48 5.45 -0.15
N VAL A 76 -6.99 6.60 -0.63
CA VAL A 76 -7.63 7.33 -1.73
C VAL A 76 -6.62 7.36 -2.87
N GLY A 77 -7.02 6.87 -4.02
CA GLY A 77 -6.12 6.82 -5.15
C GLY A 77 -6.87 6.64 -6.46
N ARG A 78 -6.15 6.17 -7.44
CA ARG A 78 -6.72 5.88 -8.76
C ARG A 78 -6.46 4.44 -9.13
N LEU A 79 -7.34 3.88 -9.91
CA LEU A 79 -7.18 2.52 -10.42
C LEU A 79 -6.19 2.55 -11.57
N ASP A 80 -5.20 1.68 -11.50
CA ASP A 80 -4.18 1.55 -12.52
C ASP A 80 -4.16 0.12 -13.02
N ILE A 81 -4.33 -0.05 -14.33
CA ILE A 81 -4.35 -1.36 -14.94
C ILE A 81 -3.27 -1.42 -16.00
N ASN A 82 -2.35 -2.35 -15.86
CA ASN A 82 -1.26 -2.54 -16.80
C ASN A 82 -1.35 -3.92 -17.44
N ASN A 83 -1.26 -3.95 -18.76
CA ASN A 83 -1.20 -5.19 -19.52
C ASN A 83 0.24 -5.39 -19.94
N ILE A 84 0.81 -6.51 -19.52
CA ILE A 84 2.19 -6.85 -19.85
C ILE A 84 2.20 -8.07 -20.76
N GLU A 85 2.89 -7.96 -21.88
CA GLU A 85 3.04 -9.06 -22.80
C GLU A 85 4.05 -10.06 -22.25
N THR A 86 3.66 -11.33 -22.23
CA THR A 86 4.51 -12.42 -21.77
C THR A 86 4.56 -13.49 -22.84
N GLU A 87 5.41 -14.50 -22.65
CA GLU A 87 5.51 -15.62 -23.59
C GLU A 87 4.18 -16.35 -23.77
N ASP A 88 3.36 -16.38 -22.72
CA ASP A 88 2.08 -17.08 -22.75
C ASP A 88 0.91 -16.17 -23.09
N GLY A 89 1.17 -14.92 -23.51
CA GLY A 89 0.13 -13.95 -23.84
C GLY A 89 0.28 -12.71 -22.98
N TYR A 90 -0.85 -12.11 -22.59
CA TYR A 90 -0.84 -10.89 -21.78
C TYR A 90 -1.21 -11.20 -20.34
N LYS A 91 -0.54 -10.52 -19.42
CA LYS A 91 -0.93 -10.52 -18.01
C LYS A 91 -1.43 -9.14 -17.65
N THR A 92 -2.51 -9.11 -16.90
CA THR A 92 -3.11 -7.86 -16.43
C THR A 92 -2.79 -7.68 -14.96
N TYR A 93 -2.19 -6.54 -14.64
CA TYR A 93 -1.90 -6.18 -13.26
C TYR A 93 -2.79 -5.00 -12.88
N VAL A 94 -3.52 -5.18 -11.78
CA VAL A 94 -4.41 -4.15 -11.27
C VAL A 94 -3.86 -3.67 -9.94
N SER A 95 -3.73 -2.36 -9.78
CA SER A 95 -3.32 -1.79 -8.51
C SER A 95 -3.98 -0.43 -8.32
N VAL A 96 -3.94 0.06 -7.10
CA VAL A 96 -4.40 1.40 -6.78
C VAL A 96 -3.16 2.23 -6.49
N VAL A 97 -2.97 3.29 -7.27
CA VAL A 97 -1.86 4.23 -7.04
C VAL A 97 -2.40 5.35 -6.17
N SER A 98 -1.80 5.53 -5.01
CA SER A 98 -2.30 6.47 -4.03
C SER A 98 -1.24 7.49 -3.63
N ASN A 99 -1.70 8.70 -3.35
CA ASN A 99 -0.86 9.73 -2.72
C ASN A 99 -1.52 10.23 -1.44
N GLU A 100 -2.62 9.62 -1.05
CA GLU A 100 -3.34 10.03 0.14
C GLU A 100 -3.76 8.81 0.94
N ILE A 101 -3.11 8.61 2.08
CA ILE A 101 -3.41 7.50 2.97
C ILE A 101 -3.64 8.07 4.36
N GLN A 102 -4.76 7.69 4.96
CA GLN A 102 -5.08 8.09 6.31
C GLN A 102 -4.92 6.89 7.24
N LEU A 103 -4.07 7.03 8.24
CA LEU A 103 -3.87 5.97 9.23
C LEU A 103 -5.03 5.99 10.22
N LEU A 104 -5.70 4.87 10.36
CA LEU A 104 -6.82 4.74 11.29
C LEU A 104 -6.38 4.04 12.57
N LYS A 105 -5.61 2.97 12.44
CA LYS A 105 -5.08 2.26 13.59
C LYS A 105 -3.80 1.56 13.17
N VAL A 106 -2.69 1.98 13.75
CA VAL A 106 -1.39 1.34 13.47
C VAL A 106 -1.32 0.05 14.27
N ALA A 107 -0.95 -1.04 13.58
CA ALA A 107 -0.81 -2.33 14.23
C ALA A 107 0.32 -2.27 15.25
N GLU A 108 0.14 -2.98 16.35
CA GLU A 108 1.14 -3.03 17.40
C GLU A 108 1.94 -4.31 17.30
N THR A 109 3.26 -4.15 17.33
CA THR A 109 4.18 -5.24 17.56
C THR A 109 4.86 -4.92 18.89
N ASP A 110 5.49 -5.88 19.50
CA ASP A 110 6.17 -5.63 20.77
C ASP A 110 7.15 -4.47 20.63
N GLU A 111 7.91 -4.46 19.55
CA GLU A 111 8.88 -3.40 19.29
C GLU A 111 8.20 -2.06 19.03
N LYS A 112 7.14 -2.05 18.23
CA LYS A 112 6.43 -0.82 17.91
C LYS A 112 5.72 -0.24 19.12
N SER A 113 5.09 -1.08 19.92
CA SER A 113 4.43 -0.63 21.16
C SER A 113 5.44 0.02 22.09
N TYR A 114 6.61 -0.57 22.21
CA TYR A 114 7.67 -0.04 23.07
C TYR A 114 8.11 1.34 22.57
N LYS A 115 8.36 1.48 21.29
CA LYS A 115 8.76 2.76 20.71
C LYS A 115 7.72 3.84 20.92
N LYS A 116 6.45 3.49 20.76
CA LYS A 116 5.37 4.44 20.99
C LYS A 116 5.34 4.91 22.43
N GLY A 117 5.51 3.99 23.37
CA GLY A 117 5.56 4.34 24.77
C GLY A 117 6.70 5.30 25.05
N GLY A 118 7.84 5.07 24.44
CA GLY A 118 9.03 5.90 24.60
C GLY A 118 8.87 7.32 24.07
N ARG A 119 8.00 7.52 23.10
CA ARG A 119 7.78 8.84 22.50
C ARG A 119 6.92 9.76 23.39
N LYS A 120 6.16 9.15 24.25
CA LYS A 120 5.29 9.92 25.10
C LYS A 120 5.98 10.30 26.39
#